data_a8fc2bdbe13443e508bed6e4b3afa5f7
#
_entry.id   a8fc2bdbe13443e508bed6e4b3afa5f7
#
_cell.length_a   1.000
_cell.length_b   1.000
_cell.length_c   1.000
_cell.angle_alpha   90.00
_cell.angle_beta   90.00
_cell.angle_gamma   90.00
#
_symmetry.space_group_name_H-M   'P 1'
#
loop_
_entity.id
_entity.type
_entity.pdbx_description
1 polymer ?
#
loop_
_entity_poly.entity_id
_entity_poly.type
_entity_poly.pdbx_seq_one_letter_code
_entity_poly.pdbx_strand_id
1 'polypeptide(L)'
;KPLGEDYSNILCSGLTTERWVDRYENKGKRSGAFSAGCFTGNPYILTNFEDDVINSVFTLIHEGGHSMHSYFSARNNPFPSYNYTIFEAEVASTFNENLLARYLLDHSESKEEKAFIIAQQLDNIVATFFRQTMFAEFELLVHQEAESGRPINVTFFRKTYRQLLEN
;
A
#
# COMPACT_ATOMS: atom_id res chain seq x y z
N LYS A 1 -18.93 -6.43 -2.91
CA LYS A 1 -19.94 -5.50 -2.33
C LYS A 1 -19.92 -5.44 -0.76
N PRO A 2 -18.87 -5.90 -0.07
CA PRO A 2 -18.86 -5.89 1.40
C PRO A 2 -18.88 -4.48 2.01
N LEU A 3 -18.43 -3.47 1.26
CA LEU A 3 -18.42 -2.06 1.69
C LEU A 3 -19.61 -1.24 1.15
N GLY A 4 -20.65 -1.92 0.67
CA GLY A 4 -21.85 -1.29 0.13
C GLY A 4 -21.79 -1.00 -1.36
N GLU A 5 -22.96 -0.64 -1.93
CA GLU A 5 -23.10 -0.41 -3.36
C GLU A 5 -22.43 0.88 -3.80
N ASP A 6 -22.55 1.95 -3.05
CA ASP A 6 -21.93 3.25 -3.36
C ASP A 6 -20.42 3.14 -3.47
N TYR A 7 -19.77 2.49 -2.49
CA TYR A 7 -18.33 2.24 -2.53
C TYR A 7 -17.93 1.47 -3.79
N SER A 8 -18.64 0.38 -4.08
CA SER A 8 -18.35 -0.47 -5.25
C SER A 8 -18.53 0.28 -6.56
N ASN A 9 -19.61 1.04 -6.70
CA ASN A 9 -19.92 1.80 -7.92
C ASN A 9 -18.89 2.91 -8.15
N ILE A 10 -18.52 3.65 -7.12
CA ILE A 10 -17.53 4.73 -7.21
C ILE A 10 -16.16 4.16 -7.58
N LEU A 11 -15.70 3.11 -6.89
CA LEU A 11 -14.42 2.48 -7.19
C LEU A 11 -14.39 1.92 -8.61
N CYS A 12 -15.42 1.17 -9.01
CA CYS A 12 -15.50 0.62 -10.38
C CYS A 12 -15.51 1.74 -11.44
N SER A 13 -16.27 2.81 -11.21
CA SER A 13 -16.28 3.96 -12.12
C SER A 13 -14.92 4.62 -12.21
N GLY A 14 -14.26 4.84 -11.06
CA GLY A 14 -12.92 5.42 -11.00
C GLY A 14 -11.86 4.58 -11.74
N LEU A 15 -11.89 3.27 -11.55
CA LEU A 15 -10.96 2.35 -12.21
C LEU A 15 -11.23 2.15 -13.70
N THR A 16 -12.39 2.56 -14.20
CA THR A 16 -12.80 2.32 -15.60
C THR A 16 -13.13 3.62 -16.35
N THR A 17 -14.34 4.15 -16.16
CA THR A 17 -14.90 5.25 -16.97
C THR A 17 -14.33 6.61 -16.61
N GLU A 18 -14.05 6.87 -15.32
CA GLU A 18 -13.49 8.15 -14.85
C GLU A 18 -11.96 8.20 -14.93
N ARG A 19 -11.33 7.08 -15.27
CA ARG A 19 -9.91 7.02 -15.61
C ARG A 19 -8.98 7.54 -14.51
N TRP A 20 -9.20 7.13 -13.27
CA TRP A 20 -8.33 7.52 -12.17
C TRP A 20 -6.92 6.90 -12.25
N VAL A 21 -6.74 5.86 -13.10
CA VAL A 21 -5.54 5.03 -13.11
C VAL A 21 -4.69 5.24 -14.34
N ASP A 22 -3.44 5.64 -14.14
CA ASP A 22 -2.35 5.45 -15.09
C ASP A 22 -1.74 4.07 -14.85
N ARG A 23 -2.08 3.11 -15.71
CA ARG A 23 -1.92 1.67 -15.45
C ARG A 23 -0.53 1.14 -15.71
N TYR A 24 -0.05 1.34 -16.95
CA TYR A 24 1.05 0.56 -17.49
C TYR A 24 2.38 1.27 -17.40
N GLU A 25 3.46 0.47 -17.44
CA GLU A 25 4.81 0.97 -17.57
C GLU A 25 5.00 1.76 -18.87
N ASN A 26 5.78 2.83 -18.80
CA ASN A 26 6.21 3.58 -19.97
C ASN A 26 7.57 4.23 -19.73
N LYS A 27 8.18 4.74 -20.81
CA LYS A 27 9.51 5.35 -20.76
C LYS A 27 9.57 6.52 -19.79
N GLY A 28 10.44 6.41 -18.78
CA GLY A 28 10.65 7.44 -17.78
C GLY A 28 9.74 7.37 -16.57
N LYS A 29 8.75 6.48 -16.55
CA LYS A 29 7.92 6.20 -15.38
C LYS A 29 8.74 5.43 -14.33
N ARG A 30 8.64 5.87 -13.07
CA ARG A 30 9.32 5.18 -11.96
C ARG A 30 8.57 3.90 -11.59
N SER A 31 9.31 2.91 -11.10
CA SER A 31 8.72 1.70 -10.50
C SER A 31 7.91 2.02 -9.24
N GLY A 32 7.04 1.10 -8.86
CA GLY A 32 6.16 1.23 -7.71
C GLY A 32 4.76 1.71 -8.10
N ALA A 33 3.96 2.02 -7.09
CA ALA A 33 2.61 2.56 -7.22
C ALA A 33 2.37 3.61 -6.15
N PHE A 34 1.40 4.49 -6.38
CA PHE A 34 0.88 5.40 -5.36
C PHE A 34 -0.52 5.90 -5.73
N SER A 35 -1.26 6.33 -4.72
CA SER A 35 -2.50 7.08 -4.85
C SER A 35 -2.31 8.51 -4.37
N ALA A 36 -2.86 9.46 -5.10
CA ALA A 36 -2.91 10.87 -4.71
C ALA A 36 -4.36 11.35 -4.72
N GLY A 37 -4.83 11.84 -3.58
CA GLY A 37 -6.14 12.48 -3.46
C GLY A 37 -6.03 14.00 -3.46
N CYS A 38 -7.12 14.68 -3.81
CA CYS A 38 -7.26 16.13 -3.64
C CYS A 38 -8.68 16.48 -3.20
N PHE A 39 -8.83 17.69 -2.65
CA PHE A 39 -10.13 18.12 -2.10
C PHE A 39 -11.19 18.35 -3.17
N THR A 40 -10.81 18.95 -4.30
CA THR A 40 -11.74 19.41 -5.35
C THR A 40 -11.85 18.50 -6.56
N GLY A 41 -11.06 17.42 -6.61
CA GLY A 41 -11.03 16.50 -7.76
C GLY A 41 -11.20 15.05 -7.37
N ASN A 42 -11.08 14.19 -8.37
CA ASN A 42 -11.01 12.77 -8.16
C ASN A 42 -9.61 12.35 -7.71
N PRO A 43 -9.48 11.24 -6.96
CA PRO A 43 -8.18 10.65 -6.68
C PRO A 43 -7.49 10.22 -7.97
N TYR A 44 -6.18 10.08 -7.90
CA TYR A 44 -5.37 9.60 -9.01
C TYR A 44 -4.48 8.46 -8.57
N ILE A 45 -4.43 7.39 -9.35
CA ILE A 45 -3.63 6.20 -9.09
C ILE A 45 -2.57 6.07 -10.18
N LEU A 46 -1.32 5.84 -9.79
CA LEU A 46 -0.24 5.46 -10.69
C LEU A 46 0.22 4.06 -10.32
N THR A 47 0.26 3.16 -11.31
CA THR A 47 0.78 1.80 -11.17
C THR A 47 1.69 1.43 -12.35
N ASN A 48 2.44 0.35 -12.20
CA ASN A 48 3.11 -0.36 -13.28
C ASN A 48 2.48 -1.75 -13.34
N PHE A 49 1.25 -1.81 -13.88
CA PHE A 49 0.43 -3.01 -13.87
C PHE A 49 0.91 -4.03 -14.89
N GLU A 50 1.09 -5.26 -14.44
CA GLU A 50 1.44 -6.43 -15.26
C GLU A 50 0.27 -7.41 -15.25
N ASP A 51 -0.27 -7.73 -16.43
CA ASP A 51 -1.53 -8.50 -16.56
C ASP A 51 -1.42 -9.92 -15.99
N ASP A 52 -0.23 -10.53 -16.06
CA ASP A 52 0.02 -11.91 -15.62
C ASP A 52 0.51 -12.02 -14.17
N VAL A 53 0.56 -10.90 -13.45
CA VAL A 53 1.10 -10.84 -12.08
C VAL A 53 0.01 -10.50 -11.08
N ILE A 54 -0.39 -11.46 -10.26
CA ILE A 54 -1.45 -11.26 -9.26
C ILE A 54 -1.13 -10.13 -8.26
N ASN A 55 0.15 -9.91 -7.97
CA ASN A 55 0.57 -8.81 -7.11
C ASN A 55 0.16 -7.44 -7.67
N SER A 56 0.08 -7.29 -8.99
CA SER A 56 -0.44 -6.07 -9.63
C SER A 56 -1.90 -5.80 -9.29
N VAL A 57 -2.70 -6.85 -9.12
CA VAL A 57 -4.10 -6.74 -8.69
C VAL A 57 -4.18 -6.31 -7.22
N PHE A 58 -3.37 -6.91 -6.35
CA PHE A 58 -3.28 -6.48 -4.94
C PHE A 58 -2.82 -5.03 -4.81
N THR A 59 -1.79 -4.64 -5.56
CA THR A 59 -1.31 -3.25 -5.61
C THR A 59 -2.42 -2.29 -6.07
N LEU A 60 -3.14 -2.63 -7.15
CA LEU A 60 -4.24 -1.79 -7.65
C LEU A 60 -5.35 -1.63 -6.61
N ILE A 61 -5.71 -2.69 -5.90
CA ILE A 61 -6.74 -2.65 -4.84
C ILE A 61 -6.25 -1.90 -3.60
N HIS A 62 -4.97 -1.99 -3.27
CA HIS A 62 -4.30 -1.19 -2.23
C HIS A 62 -4.44 0.30 -2.55
N GLU A 63 -3.98 0.73 -3.72
CA GLU A 63 -4.09 2.12 -4.16
C GLU A 63 -5.54 2.58 -4.32
N GLY A 64 -6.42 1.66 -4.72
CA GLY A 64 -7.87 1.87 -4.73
C GLY A 64 -8.42 2.17 -3.33
N GLY A 65 -7.91 1.51 -2.29
CA GLY A 65 -8.24 1.77 -0.89
C GLY A 65 -7.87 3.19 -0.47
N HIS A 66 -6.65 3.63 -0.77
CA HIS A 66 -6.22 5.01 -0.54
C HIS A 66 -7.07 6.03 -1.31
N SER A 67 -7.38 5.74 -2.56
CA SER A 67 -8.22 6.60 -3.39
C SER A 67 -9.61 6.76 -2.83
N MET A 68 -10.24 5.67 -2.39
CA MET A 68 -11.56 5.71 -1.77
C MET A 68 -11.55 6.43 -0.42
N HIS A 69 -10.51 6.24 0.38
CA HIS A 69 -10.32 6.99 1.63
C HIS A 69 -10.27 8.51 1.35
N SER A 70 -9.41 8.93 0.43
CA SER A 70 -9.29 10.34 0.03
C SER A 70 -10.59 10.88 -0.55
N TYR A 71 -11.27 10.09 -1.39
CA TYR A 71 -12.56 10.45 -1.99
C TYR A 71 -13.63 10.76 -0.95
N PHE A 72 -13.81 9.85 0.01
CA PHE A 72 -14.81 10.03 1.07
C PHE A 72 -14.39 11.08 2.09
N SER A 73 -13.11 11.16 2.42
CA SER A 73 -12.62 12.18 3.34
C SER A 73 -12.87 13.59 2.81
N ALA A 74 -12.55 13.85 1.55
CA ALA A 74 -12.76 15.16 0.92
C ALA A 74 -14.23 15.55 0.81
N ARG A 75 -15.15 14.58 0.75
CA ARG A 75 -16.61 14.83 0.65
C ARG A 75 -17.31 14.98 1.99
N ASN A 76 -16.73 14.43 3.05
CA ASN A 76 -17.36 14.41 4.37
C ASN A 76 -16.71 15.37 5.38
N ASN A 77 -15.59 15.98 5.01
CA ASN A 77 -14.88 16.91 5.88
C ASN A 77 -14.64 18.26 5.19
N PRO A 78 -14.58 19.36 5.94
CA PRO A 78 -14.18 20.66 5.38
C PRO A 78 -12.70 20.65 4.97
N PHE A 79 -12.32 21.54 4.04
CA PHE A 79 -10.96 21.62 3.50
C PHE A 79 -9.82 21.59 4.55
N PRO A 80 -9.91 22.30 5.67
CA PRO A 80 -8.82 22.24 6.68
C PRO A 80 -8.65 20.89 7.36
N SER A 81 -9.64 19.99 7.29
CA SER A 81 -9.69 18.75 8.05
C SER A 81 -9.88 17.49 7.18
N TYR A 82 -9.84 17.61 5.84
CA TYR A 82 -10.04 16.43 4.99
C TYR A 82 -8.81 15.53 4.89
N ASN A 83 -7.65 16.10 5.16
CA ASN A 83 -6.41 15.32 5.10
C ASN A 83 -6.30 14.42 6.34
N TYR A 84 -5.72 13.27 6.17
CA TYR A 84 -5.54 12.26 7.22
C TYR A 84 -4.06 11.93 7.38
N THR A 85 -3.70 11.38 8.54
CA THR A 85 -2.31 11.04 8.85
C THR A 85 -1.89 9.73 8.17
N ILE A 86 -0.58 9.51 8.03
CA ILE A 86 -0.05 8.27 7.49
C ILE A 86 -0.48 7.05 8.32
N PHE A 87 -0.77 7.25 9.60
CA PHE A 87 -1.22 6.18 10.49
C PHE A 87 -2.58 5.60 10.08
N GLU A 88 -3.54 6.45 9.65
CA GLU A 88 -4.85 6.00 9.18
C GLU A 88 -4.84 5.59 7.71
N ALA A 89 -3.87 6.07 6.93
CA ALA A 89 -3.82 5.85 5.49
C ALA A 89 -3.85 4.36 5.14
N GLU A 90 -3.01 3.57 5.78
CA GLU A 90 -2.86 2.14 5.48
C GLU A 90 -4.01 1.27 6.00
N VAL A 91 -4.87 1.78 6.86
CA VAL A 91 -6.07 1.04 7.30
C VAL A 91 -7.00 0.77 6.13
N ALA A 92 -7.22 1.76 5.26
CA ALA A 92 -8.10 1.61 4.10
C ALA A 92 -7.50 0.70 3.03
N SER A 93 -6.21 0.86 2.72
CA SER A 93 -5.51 0.08 1.70
C SER A 93 -5.39 -1.39 2.08
N THR A 94 -4.87 -1.69 3.27
CA THR A 94 -4.69 -3.06 3.75
C THR A 94 -6.01 -3.78 3.99
N PHE A 95 -7.06 -3.06 4.39
CA PHE A 95 -8.40 -3.64 4.50
C PHE A 95 -8.94 -4.10 3.15
N ASN A 96 -8.76 -3.30 2.10
CA ASN A 96 -9.15 -3.70 0.73
C ASN A 96 -8.36 -4.91 0.22
N GLU A 97 -7.05 -5.00 0.49
CA GLU A 97 -6.27 -6.18 0.17
C GLU A 97 -6.81 -7.44 0.87
N ASN A 98 -7.15 -7.32 2.16
CA ASN A 98 -7.74 -8.44 2.91
C ASN A 98 -9.11 -8.87 2.36
N LEU A 99 -9.95 -7.93 1.92
CA LEU A 99 -11.21 -8.25 1.26
C LEU A 99 -10.99 -9.01 -0.06
N LEU A 100 -10.00 -8.58 -0.86
CA LEU A 100 -9.62 -9.27 -2.11
C LEU A 100 -9.11 -10.68 -1.81
N ALA A 101 -8.16 -10.81 -0.87
CA ALA A 101 -7.61 -12.12 -0.49
C ALA A 101 -8.69 -13.08 -0.01
N ARG A 102 -9.62 -12.61 0.82
CA ARG A 102 -10.76 -13.40 1.28
C ARG A 102 -11.64 -13.83 0.12
N TYR A 103 -11.96 -12.90 -0.78
CA TYR A 103 -12.75 -13.22 -1.97
C TYR A 103 -12.09 -14.28 -2.82
N LEU A 104 -10.80 -14.15 -3.09
CA LEU A 104 -10.02 -15.12 -3.87
C LEU A 104 -9.99 -16.50 -3.19
N LEU A 105 -9.77 -16.56 -1.87
CA LEU A 105 -9.78 -17.81 -1.11
C LEU A 105 -11.14 -18.52 -1.15
N ASP A 106 -12.23 -17.76 -1.06
CA ASP A 106 -13.59 -18.31 -1.07
C ASP A 106 -14.01 -18.82 -2.47
N HIS A 107 -13.37 -18.31 -3.54
CA HIS A 107 -13.66 -18.69 -4.94
C HIS A 107 -12.58 -19.57 -5.58
N SER A 108 -11.50 -19.87 -4.88
CA SER A 108 -10.45 -20.77 -5.36
C SER A 108 -10.94 -22.23 -5.36
N GLU A 109 -10.73 -22.93 -6.46
CA GLU A 109 -11.18 -24.31 -6.64
C GLU A 109 -10.10 -25.33 -6.20
N SER A 110 -8.82 -24.99 -6.32
CA SER A 110 -7.71 -25.87 -6.02
C SER A 110 -7.02 -25.55 -4.68
N LYS A 111 -6.35 -26.56 -4.10
CA LYS A 111 -5.52 -26.37 -2.90
C LYS A 111 -4.28 -25.56 -3.20
N GLU A 112 -3.74 -25.68 -4.41
CA GLU A 112 -2.56 -24.98 -4.90
C GLU A 112 -2.83 -23.48 -4.99
N GLU A 113 -3.99 -23.06 -5.54
CA GLU A 113 -4.40 -21.66 -5.57
C GLU A 113 -4.57 -21.09 -4.15
N LYS A 114 -5.24 -21.82 -3.27
CA LYS A 114 -5.40 -21.40 -1.87
C LYS A 114 -4.06 -21.24 -1.16
N ALA A 115 -3.17 -22.20 -1.34
CA ALA A 115 -1.82 -22.14 -0.76
C ALA A 115 -1.03 -20.94 -1.29
N PHE A 116 -1.15 -20.62 -2.58
CA PHE A 116 -0.51 -19.48 -3.19
C PHE A 116 -1.04 -18.14 -2.60
N ILE A 117 -2.36 -17.99 -2.46
CA ILE A 117 -2.95 -16.78 -1.89
C ILE A 117 -2.54 -16.62 -0.42
N ILE A 118 -2.50 -17.71 0.35
CA ILE A 118 -2.06 -17.69 1.74
C ILE A 118 -0.56 -17.31 1.84
N ALA A 119 0.28 -17.86 0.97
CA ALA A 119 1.70 -17.51 0.92
C ALA A 119 1.88 -16.01 0.62
N GLN A 120 1.12 -15.46 -0.33
CA GLN A 120 1.13 -14.03 -0.64
C GLN A 120 0.73 -13.18 0.58
N GLN A 121 -0.27 -13.60 1.35
CA GLN A 121 -0.66 -12.89 2.58
C GLN A 121 0.44 -12.96 3.65
N LEU A 122 1.11 -14.10 3.80
CA LEU A 122 2.24 -14.23 4.73
C LEU A 122 3.41 -13.33 4.32
N ASP A 123 3.75 -13.28 3.04
CA ASP A 123 4.79 -12.38 2.52
C ASP A 123 4.45 -10.91 2.78
N ASN A 124 3.18 -10.52 2.63
CA ASN A 124 2.71 -9.18 2.96
C ASN A 124 2.86 -8.86 4.45
N ILE A 125 2.53 -9.79 5.35
CA ILE A 125 2.72 -9.61 6.79
C ILE A 125 4.21 -9.43 7.11
N VAL A 126 5.08 -10.25 6.54
CA VAL A 126 6.53 -10.12 6.71
C VAL A 126 7.03 -8.75 6.21
N ALA A 127 6.57 -8.33 5.03
CA ALA A 127 7.00 -7.08 4.42
C ALA A 127 6.45 -5.84 5.13
N THR A 128 5.19 -5.86 5.57
CA THR A 128 4.52 -4.69 6.14
C THR A 128 4.64 -4.59 7.66
N PHE A 129 4.69 -5.71 8.36
CA PHE A 129 4.81 -5.70 9.82
C PHE A 129 6.27 -5.85 10.29
N PHE A 130 6.89 -6.99 9.99
CA PHE A 130 8.23 -7.27 10.51
C PHE A 130 9.30 -6.36 9.89
N ARG A 131 9.32 -6.23 8.58
CA ARG A 131 10.31 -5.39 7.89
C ARG A 131 10.15 -3.90 8.21
N GLN A 132 8.93 -3.40 8.31
CA GLN A 132 8.71 -2.00 8.67
C GLN A 132 9.09 -1.71 10.13
N THR A 133 8.85 -2.64 11.05
CA THR A 133 9.32 -2.53 12.44
C THR A 133 10.85 -2.51 12.49
N MET A 134 11.52 -3.38 11.74
CA MET A 134 12.97 -3.38 11.60
C MET A 134 13.52 -2.05 11.04
N PHE A 135 12.84 -1.47 10.05
CA PHE A 135 13.23 -0.16 9.51
C PHE A 135 13.08 0.95 10.53
N ALA A 136 12.00 0.96 11.31
CA ALA A 136 11.80 1.93 12.38
C ALA A 136 12.87 1.80 13.47
N GLU A 137 13.25 0.58 13.84
CA GLU A 137 14.35 0.31 14.78
C GLU A 137 15.70 0.77 14.22
N PHE A 138 15.95 0.49 12.93
CA PHE A 138 17.16 0.98 12.26
C PHE A 138 17.23 2.51 12.28
N GLU A 139 16.14 3.19 11.95
CA GLU A 139 16.06 4.65 12.00
C GLU A 139 16.34 5.19 13.40
N LEU A 140 15.74 4.59 14.42
CA LEU A 140 15.98 4.95 15.83
C LEU A 140 17.46 4.84 16.19
N LEU A 141 18.12 3.73 15.84
CA LEU A 141 19.54 3.51 16.14
C LEU A 141 20.44 4.52 15.41
N VAL A 142 20.10 4.89 14.19
CA VAL A 142 20.81 5.92 13.41
C VAL A 142 20.69 7.29 14.08
N HIS A 143 19.47 7.66 14.50
CA HIS A 143 19.24 8.93 15.21
C HIS A 143 19.97 8.99 16.55
N GLN A 144 19.94 7.93 17.33
CA GLN A 144 20.67 7.85 18.61
C GLN A 144 22.20 7.99 18.43
N GLU A 145 22.74 7.39 17.36
CA GLU A 145 24.16 7.55 17.02
C GLU A 145 24.50 9.01 16.69
N ALA A 146 23.65 9.66 15.86
CA ALA A 146 23.79 11.07 15.51
C ALA A 146 23.74 11.99 16.73
N GLU A 147 22.74 11.80 17.57
CA GLU A 147 22.52 12.59 18.80
C GLU A 147 23.65 12.44 19.80
N SER A 148 24.31 11.29 19.82
CA SER A 148 25.51 11.05 20.65
C SER A 148 26.77 11.77 20.18
N GLY A 149 26.72 12.44 19.01
CA GLY A 149 27.85 13.13 18.39
C GLY A 149 28.86 12.20 17.72
N ARG A 150 28.57 10.90 17.61
CA ARG A 150 29.45 9.95 16.91
C ARG A 150 29.30 10.04 15.40
N PRO A 151 30.35 9.78 14.62
CA PRO A 151 30.30 9.90 13.18
C PRO A 151 29.47 8.76 12.58
N ILE A 152 28.44 9.11 11.80
CA ILE A 152 27.68 8.18 10.98
C ILE A 152 28.41 7.95 9.65
N ASN A 153 28.73 6.70 9.36
CA ASN A 153 29.40 6.31 8.13
C ASN A 153 28.85 5.00 7.55
N VAL A 154 29.25 4.65 6.34
CA VAL A 154 28.77 3.44 5.63
C VAL A 154 28.99 2.16 6.45
N THR A 155 30.08 2.06 7.17
CA THR A 155 30.41 0.89 8.00
C THR A 155 29.41 0.76 9.16
N PHE A 156 29.06 1.88 9.80
CA PHE A 156 28.02 1.90 10.84
C PHE A 156 26.67 1.46 10.30
N PHE A 157 26.20 2.03 9.18
CA PHE A 157 24.94 1.64 8.55
C PHE A 157 24.88 0.15 8.22
N ARG A 158 25.92 -0.38 7.56
CA ARG A 158 25.96 -1.80 7.16
C ARG A 158 25.97 -2.72 8.38
N LYS A 159 26.74 -2.39 9.41
CA LYS A 159 26.81 -3.20 10.62
C LYS A 159 25.48 -3.22 11.36
N THR A 160 24.89 -2.06 11.58
CA THR A 160 23.62 -1.92 12.29
C THR A 160 22.49 -2.62 11.55
N TYR A 161 22.39 -2.41 10.24
CA TYR A 161 21.36 -3.07 9.44
C TYR A 161 21.51 -4.60 9.43
N ARG A 162 22.75 -5.09 9.30
CA ARG A 162 23.03 -6.52 9.35
C ARG A 162 22.64 -7.14 10.69
N GLN A 163 22.95 -6.48 11.81
CA GLN A 163 22.56 -6.95 13.14
C GLN A 163 21.05 -7.11 13.28
N LEU A 164 20.27 -6.20 12.72
CA LEU A 164 18.80 -6.28 12.73
C LEU A 164 18.26 -7.40 11.83
N LEU A 165 18.95 -7.75 10.76
CA LEU A 165 18.56 -8.87 9.88
C LEU A 165 18.87 -10.25 10.48
N GLU A 166 19.83 -10.32 11.40
CA GLU A 166 20.28 -11.57 12.04
C GLU A 166 19.48 -11.87 13.33
N ASN A 167 18.65 -10.94 13.83
CA ASN A 167 17.75 -11.09 14.97
C ASN A 167 16.35 -11.53 14.54
#